data_756e330dde9ced0b9969f0e7769513fc
#
_entry.id   756e330dde9ced0b9969f0e7769513fc
#
_cell.length_a   1.000
_cell.length_b   1.000
_cell.length_c   1.000
_cell.angle_alpha   90.00
_cell.angle_beta   90.00
_cell.angle_gamma   90.00
#
_symmetry.space_group_name_H-M   'P 1'
#
loop_
_entity.id
_entity.type
_entity.pdbx_description
1 polymer ?
#
loop_
_entity_poly.entity_id
_entity_poly.type
_entity_poly.pdbx_seq_one_letter_code
_entity_poly.pdbx_strand_id
1 'polypeptide(L)'
;QFPNLAVTRTFSKGYGLAGLRVGCLLADPGLVAVLERVRESFNVNGPGLAACEAALGDQAHLAWVRRQNAVEREALADALAARGLAVSPSQTNFLLVDFGRDAGPVEAGLVALGVVPRPMAGYGLPTCLRLTVGVRDENRRLLQALDEVLA
;
A
#
# COMPACT_ATOMS: atom_id res chain seq x y z
N GLN A 1 14.76 15.25 19.89
CA GLN A 1 14.98 15.78 18.54
C GLN A 1 16.09 14.97 17.89
N PHE A 2 15.92 14.48 16.66
CA PHE A 2 16.87 13.62 15.96
C PHE A 2 17.33 14.34 14.69
N PRO A 3 18.51 14.97 14.67
CA PRO A 3 18.97 15.80 13.55
C PRO A 3 19.26 14.97 12.28
N ASN A 4 19.44 13.68 12.41
CA ASN A 4 19.67 12.74 11.30
C ASN A 4 18.41 11.99 10.84
N LEU A 5 17.21 12.39 11.31
CA LEU A 5 15.95 11.77 10.92
C LEU A 5 15.28 12.57 9.79
N ALA A 6 14.92 11.86 8.74
CA ALA A 6 14.05 12.35 7.69
C ALA A 6 12.78 11.47 7.60
N VAL A 7 11.62 12.09 7.59
CA VAL A 7 10.33 11.41 7.52
C VAL A 7 9.62 11.81 6.23
N THR A 8 9.38 10.84 5.35
CA THR A 8 8.57 11.06 4.15
C THR A 8 7.11 10.72 4.41
N ARG A 9 6.22 11.49 3.80
CA ARG A 9 4.77 11.25 3.79
C ARG A 9 4.24 11.34 2.36
N THR A 10 3.27 10.52 2.05
CA THR A 10 2.59 10.54 0.75
C THR A 10 1.12 10.87 0.91
N PHE A 11 0.57 11.61 -0.04
CA PHE A 11 -0.87 11.83 -0.17
C PHE A 11 -1.56 10.76 -1.02
N SER A 12 -0.79 9.81 -1.57
CA SER A 12 -1.29 8.80 -2.50
C SER A 12 -2.20 7.73 -1.88
N LYS A 13 -2.14 7.50 -0.56
CA LYS A 13 -2.84 6.39 0.12
C LYS A 13 -4.01 6.89 0.97
N GLY A 14 -3.78 7.16 2.25
CA GLY A 14 -4.84 7.55 3.19
C GLY A 14 -5.64 8.79 2.78
N TYR A 15 -5.06 9.69 2.02
CA TYR A 15 -5.73 10.86 1.47
C TYR A 15 -6.37 10.63 0.09
N GLY A 16 -6.18 9.48 -0.55
CA GLY A 16 -6.78 9.14 -1.84
C GLY A 16 -6.25 9.90 -3.06
N LEU A 17 -5.14 10.63 -2.94
CA LEU A 17 -4.64 11.55 -3.97
C LEU A 17 -3.51 10.95 -4.85
N ALA A 18 -3.55 9.64 -5.11
CA ALA A 18 -2.49 8.94 -5.83
C ALA A 18 -2.19 9.52 -7.23
N GLY A 19 -3.22 9.95 -7.94
CA GLY A 19 -3.10 10.52 -9.30
C GLY A 19 -2.39 11.88 -9.34
N LEU A 20 -2.38 12.62 -8.23
CA LEU A 20 -1.79 13.97 -8.19
C LEU A 20 -0.27 13.97 -7.95
N ARG A 21 0.33 12.83 -7.59
CA ARG A 21 1.78 12.63 -7.44
C ARG A 21 2.42 13.56 -6.41
N VAL A 22 1.82 13.72 -5.23
CA VAL A 22 2.30 14.61 -4.16
C VAL A 22 2.73 13.81 -2.93
N GLY A 23 3.84 14.25 -2.35
CA GLY A 23 4.37 13.82 -1.06
C GLY A 23 5.15 14.94 -0.42
N CYS A 24 5.51 14.78 0.84
CA CYS A 24 6.35 15.73 1.56
C CYS A 24 7.44 15.00 2.37
N LEU A 25 8.47 15.75 2.70
CA LEU A 25 9.54 15.32 3.59
C LEU A 25 9.65 16.31 4.74
N LEU A 26 9.77 15.78 5.95
CA LEU A 26 10.05 16.53 7.16
C LEU A 26 11.42 16.09 7.69
N ALA A 27 12.33 17.06 7.84
CA ALA A 27 13.70 16.78 8.27
C ALA A 27 14.32 17.99 8.95
N ASP A 28 15.57 17.87 9.40
CA ASP A 28 16.36 19.01 9.87
C ASP A 28 16.46 20.11 8.78
N PRO A 29 16.36 21.39 9.14
CA PRO A 29 16.42 22.49 8.17
C PRO A 29 17.68 22.49 7.30
N GLY A 30 18.83 22.04 7.82
CA GLY A 30 20.07 21.93 7.05
C GLY A 30 19.96 20.87 5.94
N LEU A 31 19.35 19.73 6.23
CA LEU A 31 19.08 18.71 5.21
C LEU A 31 18.08 19.21 4.16
N VAL A 32 16.98 19.85 4.60
CA VAL A 32 16.00 20.44 3.68
C VAL A 32 16.65 21.45 2.74
N ALA A 33 17.51 22.34 3.26
CA ALA A 33 18.22 23.33 2.44
C ALA A 33 19.14 22.71 1.38
N VAL A 34 19.74 21.54 1.65
CA VAL A 34 20.53 20.79 0.65
C VAL A 34 19.62 20.20 -0.42
N LEU A 35 18.49 19.59 -0.03
CA LEU A 35 17.53 19.02 -0.96
C LEU A 35 16.88 20.06 -1.87
N GLU A 36 16.61 21.25 -1.37
CA GLU A 36 16.06 22.37 -2.17
C GLU A 36 16.99 22.80 -3.32
N ARG A 37 18.30 22.57 -3.22
CA ARG A 37 19.27 22.89 -4.29
C ARG A 37 19.21 21.91 -5.48
N VAL A 38 18.71 20.71 -5.25
CA VAL A 38 18.61 19.64 -6.27
C VAL A 38 17.17 19.34 -6.68
N ARG A 39 16.23 20.03 -6.06
CA ARG A 39 14.81 19.88 -6.37
C ARG A 39 14.50 20.45 -7.76
N GLU A 40 13.77 19.70 -8.57
CA GLU A 40 13.24 20.17 -9.86
C GLU A 40 12.33 21.38 -9.68
N SER A 41 12.44 22.34 -10.59
CA SER A 41 11.49 23.46 -10.65
C SER A 41 10.10 22.93 -10.98
N PHE A 42 9.08 23.49 -10.33
CA PHE A 42 7.68 23.10 -10.53
C PHE A 42 7.40 21.60 -10.28
N ASN A 43 8.15 20.98 -9.37
CA ASN A 43 8.03 19.55 -9.04
C ASN A 43 6.66 19.13 -8.49
N VAL A 44 5.82 20.06 -8.06
CA VAL A 44 4.43 19.83 -7.64
C VAL A 44 3.50 20.70 -8.48
N ASN A 45 2.48 20.08 -9.04
CA ASN A 45 1.48 20.79 -9.86
C ASN A 45 0.49 21.59 -8.97
N GLY A 46 -0.06 22.66 -9.49
CA GLY A 46 -0.98 23.55 -8.75
C GLY A 46 -2.24 22.84 -8.24
N PRO A 47 -2.95 22.02 -9.05
CA PRO A 47 -4.08 21.22 -8.57
C PRO A 47 -3.70 20.27 -7.44
N GLY A 48 -2.49 19.69 -7.49
CA GLY A 48 -1.96 18.81 -6.43
C GLY A 48 -1.78 19.55 -5.10
N LEU A 49 -1.24 20.76 -5.12
CA LEU A 49 -1.08 21.61 -3.92
C LEU A 49 -2.44 21.93 -3.31
N ALA A 50 -3.38 22.45 -4.10
CA ALA A 50 -4.72 22.79 -3.61
C ALA A 50 -5.47 21.59 -3.02
N ALA A 51 -5.39 20.43 -3.66
CA ALA A 51 -6.00 19.21 -3.16
C ALA A 51 -5.35 18.70 -1.87
N CYS A 52 -4.03 18.79 -1.73
CA CYS A 52 -3.34 18.42 -0.50
C CYS A 52 -3.69 19.36 0.66
N GLU A 53 -3.78 20.66 0.41
CA GLU A 53 -4.22 21.64 1.42
C GLU A 53 -5.63 21.32 1.94
N ALA A 54 -6.57 21.09 1.03
CA ALA A 54 -7.93 20.69 1.38
C ALA A 54 -7.97 19.37 2.17
N ALA A 55 -7.22 18.36 1.71
CA ALA A 55 -7.15 17.04 2.34
C ALA A 55 -6.53 17.08 3.75
N LEU A 56 -5.58 17.95 4.01
CA LEU A 56 -5.03 18.18 5.36
C LEU A 56 -6.07 18.74 6.33
N GLY A 57 -7.05 19.48 5.84
CA GLY A 57 -8.20 19.94 6.62
C GLY A 57 -9.21 18.84 6.96
N ASP A 58 -9.27 17.75 6.18
CA ASP A 58 -10.24 16.65 6.35
C ASP A 58 -9.67 15.47 7.15
N GLN A 59 -9.39 15.71 8.41
CA GLN A 59 -8.89 14.66 9.31
C GLN A 59 -9.94 13.58 9.63
N ALA A 60 -11.22 13.91 9.49
CA ALA A 60 -12.31 12.97 9.71
C ALA A 60 -12.31 11.87 8.64
N HIS A 61 -12.14 12.24 7.37
CA HIS A 61 -11.98 11.29 6.26
C HIS A 61 -10.74 10.41 6.45
N LEU A 62 -9.59 10.98 6.76
CA LEU A 62 -8.37 10.22 7.00
C LEU A 62 -8.54 9.19 8.13
N ALA A 63 -9.16 9.60 9.24
CA ALA A 63 -9.44 8.71 10.36
C ALA A 63 -10.40 7.57 9.97
N TRP A 64 -11.41 7.87 9.16
CA TRP A 64 -12.33 6.88 8.62
C TRP A 64 -11.62 5.86 7.71
N VAL A 65 -10.83 6.32 6.72
CA VAL A 65 -10.06 5.45 5.82
C VAL A 65 -9.14 4.53 6.61
N ARG A 66 -8.44 5.05 7.62
CA ARG A 66 -7.54 4.25 8.46
C ARG A 66 -8.28 3.15 9.22
N ARG A 67 -9.45 3.46 9.78
CA ARG A 67 -10.28 2.45 10.49
C ARG A 67 -10.78 1.38 9.53
N GLN A 68 -11.32 1.76 8.36
CA GLN A 68 -11.80 0.80 7.37
C GLN A 68 -10.67 -0.12 6.89
N ASN A 69 -9.53 0.45 6.55
CA ASN A 69 -8.37 -0.35 6.14
C ASN A 69 -7.88 -1.30 7.25
N ALA A 70 -7.90 -0.89 8.51
CA ALA A 70 -7.49 -1.76 9.61
C ALA A 70 -8.44 -2.97 9.75
N VAL A 71 -9.75 -2.74 9.75
CA VAL A 71 -10.76 -3.81 9.86
C VAL A 71 -10.64 -4.79 8.68
N GLU A 72 -10.59 -4.28 7.45
CA GLU A 72 -10.51 -5.14 6.27
C GLU A 72 -9.16 -5.87 6.17
N ARG A 73 -8.06 -5.26 6.61
CA ARG A 73 -6.73 -5.89 6.66
C ARG A 73 -6.69 -7.06 7.64
N GLU A 74 -7.22 -6.88 8.84
CA GLU A 74 -7.29 -7.94 9.86
C GLU A 74 -8.17 -9.09 9.37
N ALA A 75 -9.38 -8.80 8.88
CA ALA A 75 -10.27 -9.82 8.34
C ALA A 75 -9.65 -10.61 7.17
N LEU A 76 -8.95 -9.92 6.26
CA LEU A 76 -8.27 -10.56 5.13
C LEU A 76 -7.08 -11.42 5.63
N ALA A 77 -6.30 -10.93 6.58
CA ALA A 77 -5.17 -11.68 7.14
C ALA A 77 -5.65 -12.96 7.81
N ASP A 78 -6.71 -12.90 8.62
CA ASP A 78 -7.30 -14.07 9.29
C ASP A 78 -7.84 -15.09 8.28
N ALA A 79 -8.52 -14.61 7.22
CA ALA A 79 -9.04 -15.47 6.17
C ALA A 79 -7.94 -16.17 5.36
N LEU A 80 -6.80 -15.51 5.13
CA LEU A 80 -5.64 -16.09 4.46
C LEU A 80 -4.93 -17.11 5.38
N ALA A 81 -4.76 -16.78 6.66
CA ALA A 81 -4.18 -17.69 7.64
C ALA A 81 -5.03 -18.95 7.83
N ALA A 82 -6.35 -18.84 7.81
CA ALA A 82 -7.27 -19.99 7.86
C ALA A 82 -7.13 -20.94 6.64
N ARG A 83 -6.54 -20.48 5.55
CA ARG A 83 -6.17 -21.28 4.36
C ARG A 83 -4.76 -21.88 4.44
N GLY A 84 -4.10 -21.76 5.59
CA GLY A 84 -2.75 -22.26 5.82
C GLY A 84 -1.64 -21.41 5.20
N LEU A 85 -1.95 -20.18 4.77
CA LEU A 85 -0.96 -19.27 4.21
C LEU A 85 -0.27 -18.48 5.33
N ALA A 86 1.04 -18.26 5.17
CA ALA A 86 1.80 -17.45 6.11
C ALA A 86 1.67 -15.96 5.75
N VAL A 87 1.08 -15.16 6.65
CA VAL A 87 0.84 -13.75 6.45
C VAL A 87 1.75 -12.93 7.36
N SER A 88 2.54 -12.03 6.77
CA SER A 88 3.39 -11.13 7.54
C SER A 88 2.55 -10.03 8.23
N PRO A 89 2.87 -9.66 9.49
CA PRO A 89 2.22 -8.53 10.15
C PRO A 89 2.32 -7.24 9.32
N SER A 90 1.23 -6.50 9.21
CA SER A 90 1.17 -5.27 8.41
C SER A 90 0.42 -4.16 9.10
N GLN A 91 0.88 -2.91 8.90
CA GLN A 91 0.18 -1.68 9.25
C GLN A 91 -0.14 -0.85 7.99
N THR A 92 0.02 -1.44 6.81
CA THR A 92 -0.17 -0.79 5.51
C THR A 92 -1.53 -1.14 4.90
N ASN A 93 -1.72 -0.78 3.64
CA ASN A 93 -2.90 -1.17 2.85
C ASN A 93 -2.64 -2.41 1.98
N PHE A 94 -1.71 -3.26 2.38
CA PHE A 94 -1.42 -4.54 1.73
C PHE A 94 -0.92 -5.56 2.74
N LEU A 95 -0.96 -6.83 2.34
CA LEU A 95 -0.40 -7.96 3.06
C LEU A 95 0.68 -8.62 2.19
N LEU A 96 1.78 -9.04 2.83
CA LEU A 96 2.75 -9.94 2.23
C LEU A 96 2.39 -11.37 2.65
N VAL A 97 2.15 -12.23 1.65
CA VAL A 97 1.66 -13.60 1.85
C VAL A 97 2.65 -14.56 1.22
N ASP A 98 3.15 -15.50 2.02
CA ASP A 98 4.03 -16.57 1.58
C ASP A 98 3.21 -17.84 1.34
N PHE A 99 3.34 -18.40 0.14
CA PHE A 99 2.66 -19.62 -0.32
C PHE A 99 3.46 -20.90 -0.03
N GLY A 100 4.70 -20.77 0.53
CA GLY A 100 5.59 -21.90 0.80
C GLY A 100 6.07 -22.65 -0.46
N ARG A 101 5.72 -22.17 -1.63
CA ARG A 101 6.11 -22.67 -2.96
C ARG A 101 6.24 -21.52 -3.94
N ASP A 102 6.78 -21.77 -5.13
CA ASP A 102 6.82 -20.73 -6.18
C ASP A 102 5.43 -20.09 -6.38
N ALA A 103 5.36 -18.78 -6.22
CA ALA A 103 4.14 -18.01 -6.30
C ALA A 103 3.75 -17.66 -7.75
N GLY A 104 4.61 -17.88 -8.73
CA GLY A 104 4.36 -17.59 -10.14
C GLY A 104 3.09 -18.26 -10.69
N PRO A 105 2.90 -19.57 -10.50
CA PRO A 105 1.64 -20.24 -10.91
C PRO A 105 0.39 -19.67 -10.23
N VAL A 106 0.50 -19.29 -8.94
CA VAL A 106 -0.61 -18.68 -8.20
C VAL A 106 -0.93 -17.30 -8.76
N GLU A 107 0.09 -16.48 -9.02
CA GLU A 107 -0.06 -15.18 -9.68
C GLU A 107 -0.77 -15.30 -11.02
N ALA A 108 -0.29 -16.21 -11.89
CA ALA A 108 -0.87 -16.41 -13.20
C ALA A 108 -2.35 -16.83 -13.13
N GLY A 109 -2.69 -17.73 -12.21
CA GLY A 109 -4.07 -18.14 -11.98
C GLY A 109 -4.97 -17.01 -11.51
N LEU A 110 -4.50 -16.21 -10.55
CA LEU A 110 -5.23 -15.04 -10.07
C LEU A 110 -5.45 -13.99 -11.18
N VAL A 111 -4.43 -13.71 -11.98
CA VAL A 111 -4.52 -12.79 -13.12
C VAL A 111 -5.54 -13.28 -14.15
N ALA A 112 -5.57 -14.57 -14.45
CA ALA A 112 -6.56 -15.17 -15.36
C ALA A 112 -8.01 -15.00 -14.84
N LEU A 113 -8.18 -14.93 -13.52
CA LEU A 113 -9.46 -14.64 -12.86
C LEU A 113 -9.72 -13.15 -12.62
N GLY A 114 -8.89 -12.26 -13.18
CA GLY A 114 -9.05 -10.81 -13.07
C GLY A 114 -8.60 -10.20 -11.73
N VAL A 115 -7.83 -10.95 -10.94
CA VAL A 115 -7.22 -10.47 -9.69
C VAL A 115 -5.72 -10.29 -9.88
N VAL A 116 -5.22 -9.06 -9.80
CA VAL A 116 -3.82 -8.73 -10.10
C VAL A 116 -3.04 -8.49 -8.79
N PRO A 117 -2.34 -9.49 -8.27
CA PRO A 117 -1.43 -9.31 -7.14
C PRO A 117 -0.10 -8.69 -7.60
N ARG A 118 0.78 -8.37 -6.66
CA ARG A 118 2.15 -7.99 -6.99
C ARG A 118 3.12 -9.13 -6.69
N PRO A 119 3.85 -9.66 -7.70
CA PRO A 119 4.89 -10.66 -7.48
C PRO A 119 6.06 -10.04 -6.70
N MET A 120 6.65 -10.84 -5.83
CA MET A 120 7.75 -10.40 -4.98
C MET A 120 9.09 -11.06 -5.34
N ALA A 121 9.15 -11.84 -6.40
CA ALA A 121 10.37 -12.51 -6.86
C ALA A 121 11.50 -11.51 -7.15
N GLY A 122 11.20 -10.35 -7.74
CA GLY A 122 12.18 -9.28 -7.97
C GLY A 122 12.77 -8.66 -6.69
N TYR A 123 12.24 -8.98 -5.53
CA TYR A 123 12.73 -8.59 -4.21
C TYR A 123 13.40 -9.76 -3.47
N GLY A 124 13.69 -10.86 -4.15
CA GLY A 124 14.28 -12.07 -3.55
C GLY A 124 13.28 -12.93 -2.77
N LEU A 125 11.97 -12.75 -2.97
CA LEU A 125 10.90 -13.48 -2.28
C LEU A 125 10.01 -14.22 -3.31
N PRO A 126 10.53 -15.26 -3.98
CA PRO A 126 9.82 -15.93 -5.08
C PRO A 126 8.57 -16.71 -4.64
N THR A 127 8.46 -17.03 -3.36
CA THR A 127 7.28 -17.72 -2.79
C THR A 127 6.18 -16.76 -2.34
N CYS A 128 6.40 -15.44 -2.45
CA CYS A 128 5.50 -14.44 -1.90
C CYS A 128 4.76 -13.63 -2.96
N LEU A 129 3.52 -13.29 -2.65
CA LEU A 129 2.76 -12.25 -3.33
C LEU A 129 2.39 -11.13 -2.34
N ARG A 130 2.35 -9.90 -2.84
CA ARG A 130 1.78 -8.78 -2.11
C ARG A 130 0.35 -8.57 -2.57
N LEU A 131 -0.59 -8.72 -1.64
CA LEU A 131 -2.02 -8.56 -1.85
C LEU A 131 -2.47 -7.21 -1.30
N THR A 132 -3.13 -6.40 -2.12
CA THR A 132 -3.70 -5.11 -1.67
C THR A 132 -4.96 -5.39 -0.86
N VAL A 133 -5.11 -4.67 0.25
CA VAL A 133 -6.35 -4.68 1.03
C VAL A 133 -7.36 -3.79 0.32
N GLY A 134 -8.42 -4.40 -0.17
CA GLY A 134 -9.54 -3.74 -0.83
C GLY A 134 -10.71 -3.49 0.12
N VAL A 135 -11.85 -3.09 -0.42
CA VAL A 135 -13.13 -3.13 0.30
C VAL A 135 -13.61 -4.56 0.43
N ARG A 136 -14.61 -4.81 1.29
CA ARG A 136 -15.11 -6.15 1.62
C ARG A 136 -15.40 -7.02 0.39
N ASP A 137 -16.03 -6.47 -0.62
CA ASP A 137 -16.40 -7.24 -1.81
C ASP A 137 -15.19 -7.57 -2.68
N GLU A 138 -14.22 -6.69 -2.76
CA GLU A 138 -12.93 -6.95 -3.44
C GLU A 138 -12.13 -8.03 -2.71
N ASN A 139 -12.05 -7.95 -1.38
CA ASN A 139 -11.38 -8.96 -0.56
C ASN A 139 -12.08 -10.32 -0.70
N ARG A 140 -13.42 -10.35 -0.73
CA ARG A 140 -14.19 -11.58 -0.98
C ARG A 140 -13.86 -12.17 -2.36
N ARG A 141 -13.81 -11.33 -3.39
CA ARG A 141 -13.46 -11.76 -4.76
C ARG A 141 -12.05 -12.34 -4.81
N LEU A 142 -11.07 -11.70 -4.15
CA LEU A 142 -9.71 -12.21 -4.02
C LEU A 142 -9.70 -13.59 -3.36
N LEU A 143 -10.39 -13.78 -2.25
CA LEU A 143 -10.43 -15.06 -1.52
C LEU A 143 -11.08 -16.18 -2.36
N GLN A 144 -12.16 -15.89 -3.08
CA GLN A 144 -12.78 -16.84 -4.02
C GLN A 144 -11.81 -17.25 -5.12
N ALA A 145 -11.11 -16.29 -5.74
CA ALA A 145 -10.12 -16.59 -6.77
C ALA A 145 -8.95 -17.43 -6.22
N LEU A 146 -8.51 -17.15 -4.99
CA LEU A 146 -7.49 -17.96 -4.32
C LEU A 146 -7.97 -19.39 -4.08
N ASP A 147 -9.19 -19.59 -3.66
CA ASP A 147 -9.77 -20.94 -3.44
C ASP A 147 -9.79 -21.74 -4.75
N GLU A 148 -10.10 -21.11 -5.89
CA GLU A 148 -10.07 -21.76 -7.22
C GLU A 148 -8.64 -22.11 -7.65
N VAL A 149 -7.66 -21.24 -7.38
CA VAL A 149 -6.26 -21.43 -7.82
C VAL A 149 -5.49 -22.41 -6.94
N LEU A 150 -5.89 -22.54 -5.66
CA LEU A 150 -5.21 -23.41 -4.69
C LEU A 150 -5.82 -24.81 -4.59
N ALA A 151 -7.01 -25.03 -5.17
CA ALA A 151 -7.67 -26.34 -5.23
C ALA A 151 -6.88 -27.33 -6.11
#